data_f7625645298f208c5eede166dcb27495
#
_entry.id   f7625645298f208c5eede166dcb27495
#
_cell.length_a   1.000
_cell.length_b   1.000
_cell.length_c   1.000
_cell.angle_alpha   90.00
_cell.angle_beta   90.00
_cell.angle_gamma   90.00
#
_symmetry.space_group_name_H-M   'P 1'
#
loop_
_entity.id
_entity.type
_entity.pdbx_description
1 polymer ?
#
loop_
_entity_poly.entity_id
_entity_poly.type
_entity_poly.pdbx_seq_one_letter_code
_entity_poly.pdbx_strand_id
1 'polypeptide(L)' 'MNSKSSWIMSSRSTGNGGSCVEARRHEGHVEVRNSKAPEAGTVRFTTEEWDSFLYGAKRGEFDGLLAD' A
#
# COMPACT_ATOMS: atom_id res chain seq x y z
N MET A 1 21.74 2.02 2.03
CA MET A 1 21.27 1.98 2.15
C MET A 1 20.41 2.09 2.38
N ASN A 2 19.95 2.04 2.40
CA ASN A 2 19.16 2.11 2.76
C ASN A 2 18.35 1.79 3.01
N SER A 3 18.24 1.59 3.10
CA SER A 3 17.48 1.21 3.43
C SER A 3 16.59 1.34 3.90
N LYS A 4 16.71 1.39 3.87
CA LYS A 4 15.82 1.46 4.64
C LYS A 4 14.60 1.30 4.23
N SER A 5 13.91 0.74 4.71
CA SER A 5 12.63 0.39 4.32
C SER A 5 11.71 1.54 4.56
N SER A 6 11.74 2.41 3.65
CA SER A 6 10.88 3.57 3.71
C SER A 6 9.49 3.18 3.27
N TRP A 7 8.51 3.65 4.00
CA TRP A 7 7.13 3.51 3.59
C TRP A 7 6.84 4.49 2.47
N ILE A 8 6.07 4.04 1.49
CA ILE A 8 5.73 4.83 0.30
C ILE A 8 4.23 5.01 0.26
N MET A 9 3.79 6.25 0.06
CA MET A 9 2.38 6.57 -0.16
C MET A 9 2.18 7.11 -1.55
N SER A 10 0.96 7.02 -2.06
CA SER A 10 0.60 7.67 -3.31
C SER A 10 0.84 9.17 -3.20
N SER A 11 1.24 9.79 -4.31
CA SER A 11 1.42 11.24 -4.33
C SER A 11 0.13 11.99 -4.03
N ARG A 12 -1.02 11.38 -4.25
CA ARG A 12 -2.30 11.99 -3.88
C ARG A 12 -2.52 12.08 -2.38
N SER A 13 -1.75 11.32 -1.62
CA SER A 13 -1.91 11.32 -0.17
C SER A 13 -1.25 12.51 0.49
N THR A 14 -0.37 13.20 -0.21
CA THR A 14 0.37 14.29 0.41
C THR A 14 -0.52 15.51 0.57
N GLY A 15 -0.38 16.18 1.66
CA GLY A 15 -0.98 17.48 1.86
C GLY A 15 -2.41 17.47 2.38
N ASN A 16 -3.04 16.31 2.45
CA ASN A 16 -4.34 16.33 3.13
C ASN A 16 -4.52 15.00 3.82
N GLY A 17 -5.08 14.99 4.92
CA GLY A 17 -5.07 13.87 5.81
C GLY A 17 -5.98 12.70 5.44
N GLY A 18 -6.42 12.61 4.21
CA GLY A 18 -7.44 11.63 3.89
C GLY A 18 -6.98 10.30 3.36
N SER A 19 -5.77 10.19 2.88
CA SER A 19 -5.38 9.05 2.09
C SER A 19 -4.07 8.49 2.59
N CYS A 20 -4.15 7.58 3.50
CA CYS A 20 -2.97 7.15 4.24
C CYS A 20 -2.70 5.66 4.14
N VAL A 21 -2.84 5.11 2.95
CA VAL A 21 -2.35 3.76 2.69
C VAL A 21 -0.88 3.86 2.33
N GLU A 22 -0.06 3.13 3.04
CA GLU A 22 1.38 3.12 2.74
C GLU A 22 1.87 1.70 2.64
N ALA A 23 2.92 1.53 1.84
CA ALA A 23 3.47 0.22 1.57
C ALA A 23 4.98 0.28 1.58
N ARG A 24 5.60 -0.84 1.90
CA ARG A 24 7.06 -0.94 1.85
C ARG A 24 7.47 -2.36 1.51
N ARG A 25 8.72 -2.47 1.07
CA ARG A 25 9.35 -3.78 0.94
C ARG A 25 10.10 -4.07 2.23
N HIS A 26 9.90 -5.25 2.74
CA HIS A 26 10.56 -5.65 3.98
C HIS A 26 10.75 -7.15 3.99
N GLU A 27 12.02 -7.58 4.09
CA GLU A 27 12.37 -9.00 4.19
C GLU A 27 11.75 -9.84 3.07
N GLY A 28 11.83 -9.34 1.85
CA GLY A 28 11.36 -10.06 0.68
C GLY A 28 9.87 -10.05 0.47
N HIS A 29 9.14 -9.33 1.28
CA HIS A 29 7.69 -9.20 1.18
C HIS A 29 7.31 -7.75 1.00
N VAL A 30 6.06 -7.53 0.63
CA VAL A 30 5.49 -6.19 0.61
C VAL A 30 4.53 -6.08 1.79
N GLU A 31 4.68 -5.02 2.55
CA GLU A 31 3.82 -4.75 3.70
C GLU A 31 2.98 -3.53 3.41
N VAL A 32 1.72 -3.57 3.84
CA VAL A 32 0.77 -2.49 3.62
C VAL A 32 0.07 -2.19 4.94
N ARG A 33 -0.12 -0.91 5.22
CA ARG A 33 -0.84 -0.52 6.43
C ARG A 33 -1.51 0.83 6.22
N ASN A 34 -2.39 1.16 7.15
CA ASN A 34 -2.96 2.49 7.22
C ASN A 34 -2.07 3.32 8.14
N SER A 35 -1.44 4.36 7.61
CA SER A 35 -0.49 5.13 8.41
C SER A 35 -1.16 5.93 9.52
N LYS A 36 -2.47 6.16 9.42
CA LYS A 36 -3.20 6.84 10.48
C LYS A 36 -3.59 5.91 11.62
N ALA A 37 -3.49 4.62 11.39
CA ALA A 37 -3.85 3.64 12.40
C ALA A 37 -2.90 2.46 12.32
N PRO A 38 -1.60 2.71 12.56
CA PRO A 38 -0.63 1.62 12.43
C PRO A 38 -0.88 0.50 13.44
N GLU A 39 -1.53 0.83 14.54
CA GLU A 39 -1.88 -0.19 15.53
C GLU A 39 -2.94 -1.16 15.03
N ALA A 40 -3.63 -0.84 13.93
CA ALA A 40 -4.60 -1.76 13.35
C ALA A 40 -3.92 -2.94 12.66
N GLY A 41 -2.61 -2.83 12.43
CA GLY A 41 -1.86 -3.95 11.92
C GLY A 41 -1.32 -3.71 10.53
N THR A 42 -0.40 -4.57 10.16
CA THR A 42 0.26 -4.56 8.87
C THR A 42 -0.04 -5.87 8.17
N VAL A 43 -0.40 -5.81 6.91
CA VAL A 43 -0.65 -7.00 6.11
C VAL A 43 0.56 -7.24 5.22
N ARG A 44 1.01 -8.49 5.17
CA ARG A 44 2.18 -8.87 4.37
C ARG A 44 1.75 -9.69 3.17
N PHE A 45 2.37 -9.39 2.04
CA PHE A 45 2.11 -10.11 0.79
C PHE A 45 3.42 -10.57 0.18
N THR A 46 3.38 -11.68 -0.52
CA THR A 46 4.50 -12.06 -1.37
C THR A 46 4.61 -11.06 -2.51
N THR A 47 5.78 -11.01 -3.14
CA THR A 47 5.93 -10.14 -4.29
C THR A 47 5.02 -10.54 -5.43
N GLU A 48 4.72 -11.83 -5.57
CA GLU A 48 3.80 -12.29 -6.60
C GLU A 48 2.37 -11.82 -6.34
N GLU A 49 1.95 -11.87 -5.08
CA GLU A 49 0.63 -11.38 -4.72
C GLU A 49 0.52 -9.88 -4.97
N TRP A 50 1.56 -9.17 -4.61
CA TRP A 50 1.60 -7.72 -4.82
C TRP A 50 1.57 -7.38 -6.30
N ASP A 51 2.32 -8.12 -7.10
CA ASP A 51 2.34 -7.92 -8.55
C ASP A 51 0.95 -8.12 -9.15
N SER A 52 0.26 -9.17 -8.73
CA SER A 52 -1.11 -9.43 -9.20
C SER A 52 -2.07 -8.33 -8.79
N PHE A 53 -1.91 -7.83 -7.56
CA PHE A 53 -2.75 -6.73 -7.11
C PHE A 53 -2.52 -5.48 -7.97
N LEU A 54 -1.27 -5.15 -8.23
CA LEU A 54 -0.96 -3.99 -9.06
C LEU A 54 -1.52 -4.13 -10.47
N TYR A 55 -1.46 -5.33 -11.01
CA TYR A 55 -2.02 -5.57 -12.33
C TYR A 55 -3.51 -5.20 -12.36
N GLY A 56 -4.26 -5.70 -11.38
CA GLY A 56 -5.68 -5.40 -11.32
C GLY A 56 -5.95 -3.93 -11.04
N ALA A 57 -5.17 -3.34 -10.14
CA ALA A 57 -5.35 -1.94 -9.80
C ALA A 57 -5.13 -1.03 -11.01
N LYS A 58 -4.10 -1.33 -11.79
CA LYS A 58 -3.81 -0.52 -12.99
C LYS A 58 -4.90 -0.64 -14.03
N ARG A 59 -5.64 -1.71 -14.03
CA ARG A 59 -6.74 -1.93 -14.97
C ARG A 59 -8.08 -1.46 -14.43
N GLY A 60 -8.09 -0.86 -13.25
CA GLY A 60 -9.33 -0.34 -12.67
C GLY A 60 -10.23 -1.41 -12.08
N GLU A 61 -9.71 -2.60 -11.86
CA GLU A 61 -10.56 -3.73 -11.45
C GLU A 61 -11.11 -3.57 -10.04
N PHE A 62 -10.47 -2.75 -9.23
CA PHE A 62 -10.91 -2.50 -7.86
C PHE A 62 -11.65 -1.18 -7.68
N ASP A 63 -11.82 -0.43 -8.77
CA ASP A 63 -12.40 0.91 -8.67
C ASP A 63 -13.83 0.88 -8.17
N GLY A 64 -14.55 -0.21 -8.42
CA GLY A 64 -15.91 -0.35 -7.94
C GLY A 64 -16.05 -0.30 -6.43
N LEU A 65 -14.95 -0.53 -5.72
CA LEU A 65 -14.97 -0.47 -4.26
C LEU A 65 -15.06 0.95 -3.72
N LEU A 66 -14.91 1.96 -4.59
CA LEU A 66 -15.04 3.36 -4.18
C LEU A 66 -16.48 3.75 -3.91
N ALA A 67 -17.43 2.96 -4.38
CA ALA A 67 -18.85 3.29 -4.23
C ALA A 67 -19.59 2.11 -3.59
N ASP A 68 -20.59 2.40 -2.82
CA ASP A 68 -21.42 1.37 -2.19
C ASP A 68 -22.42 0.79 -3.16
#